data_47db2a3b018a8613a06dc9fcc70c2dfa
#
_entry.id   47db2a3b018a8613a06dc9fcc70c2dfa
#
_cell.length_a   1.000
_cell.length_b   1.000
_cell.length_c   1.000
_cell.angle_alpha   90.00
_cell.angle_beta   90.00
_cell.angle_gamma   90.00
#
_symmetry.space_group_name_H-M   'P 1'
#
loop_
_entity.id
_entity.type
_entity.pdbx_description
1 polymer ?
#
loop_
_entity_poly.entity_id
_entity_poly.type
_entity_poly.pdbx_seq_one_letter_code
_entity_poly.pdbx_strand_id
1 'polypeptide(L)'
;MLLVRNIRLPLTCPDPDAEAAAKALAILRVPARRAAHCGVAKLSVDARHGTPVLVYTIAVTLKDEGEESALAGASPCVCYTQPPKFDFTTGKTPLTHRPVVVGLGPAGLFAALLLARRGYRPLVLERGPALDERIRAVGHFEKTGTLDPNANIQFGEGGAGTFSDGKLTTRVGDPLCAFVTGAFLDHGAPADIAWRQKPHVGTDLLRGVIRSIRGEIEALGGEVRFNTALTGLHTRNGALTGIETTAGPVPCEQMILAVGHSARDTFAMLHGLDLPLECKPFSVGFRAEHLQTEIDKSLYHGAAGHPALPKGEYQLSQHVSGGRCVYTFCMCPGGTVCAAASEAGGVVTNGMSLHARDGRNANAAVVVSVDGSDFDNDPAKAVAFQRRLEQAAYRAGGGNYLAPAETVGSFLAGRGALELGAVQPTYPRGVTPCDLGSLLPDDLSGALREGLTAFGRKLAAYRAPDAVLTGLETRTSSPVRLLRDKENLQCTGLAGLYPCGEGAGYAGGIMTAAVDGVRCAAELMKNWGPMAD
;
A
#
# COMPACT_ATOMS: atom_id res chain seq x y z
N MET A 1 -22.66 14.48 15.11
CA MET A 1 -22.25 13.21 15.75
C MET A 1 -21.19 13.49 16.81
N LEU A 2 -21.35 12.95 18.00
CA LEU A 2 -20.39 13.06 19.11
C LEU A 2 -19.41 11.87 19.06
N LEU A 3 -18.13 12.10 19.30
CA LEU A 3 -17.13 11.07 19.51
C LEU A 3 -16.70 11.09 20.98
N VAL A 4 -16.93 9.97 21.67
CA VAL A 4 -16.48 9.76 23.05
C VAL A 4 -15.23 8.89 23.01
N ARG A 5 -14.09 9.48 23.33
CA ARG A 5 -12.75 8.89 23.16
C ARG A 5 -12.23 8.30 24.46
N ASN A 6 -11.21 7.44 24.32
CA ASN A 6 -10.39 6.94 25.46
C ASN A 6 -11.15 6.05 26.44
N ILE A 7 -12.18 5.33 25.98
CA ILE A 7 -12.90 4.37 26.81
C ILE A 7 -12.04 3.09 26.88
N ARG A 8 -11.50 2.81 28.07
CA ARG A 8 -10.58 1.68 28.30
C ARG A 8 -11.34 0.51 28.92
N LEU A 9 -11.15 -0.68 28.35
CA LEU A 9 -11.74 -1.92 28.82
C LEU A 9 -10.69 -3.02 28.93
N PRO A 10 -10.77 -3.88 29.98
CA PRO A 10 -9.89 -5.04 30.09
C PRO A 10 -10.25 -6.08 29.03
N LEU A 11 -9.30 -6.94 28.69
CA LEU A 11 -9.53 -8.06 27.75
C LEU A 11 -10.58 -9.06 28.25
N THR A 12 -10.79 -9.12 29.58
CA THR A 12 -11.75 -10.03 30.22
C THR A 12 -13.20 -9.53 30.15
N CYS A 13 -13.46 -8.37 29.53
CA CYS A 13 -14.83 -7.87 29.36
C CYS A 13 -15.62 -8.81 28.42
N PRO A 14 -16.77 -9.37 28.85
CA PRO A 14 -17.51 -10.37 28.06
C PRO A 14 -18.10 -9.78 26.77
N ASP A 15 -18.61 -8.54 26.82
CA ASP A 15 -19.15 -7.80 25.69
C ASP A 15 -18.53 -6.38 25.69
N PRO A 16 -17.35 -6.23 25.13
CA PRO A 16 -16.63 -4.97 25.20
C PRO A 16 -17.28 -3.85 24.37
N ASP A 17 -17.99 -4.18 23.28
CA ASP A 17 -18.66 -3.18 22.43
C ASP A 17 -19.88 -2.57 23.14
N ALA A 18 -20.71 -3.41 23.75
CA ALA A 18 -21.87 -2.96 24.53
C ALA A 18 -21.43 -2.17 25.78
N GLU A 19 -20.42 -2.63 26.49
CA GLU A 19 -19.88 -1.92 27.67
C GLU A 19 -19.25 -0.56 27.30
N ALA A 20 -18.53 -0.49 26.16
CA ALA A 20 -17.99 0.77 25.67
C ALA A 20 -19.09 1.77 25.30
N ALA A 21 -20.16 1.29 24.64
CA ALA A 21 -21.33 2.11 24.32
C ALA A 21 -22.05 2.63 25.57
N ALA A 22 -22.26 1.76 26.57
CA ALA A 22 -22.86 2.15 27.85
C ALA A 22 -22.03 3.23 28.57
N LYS A 23 -20.70 3.05 28.63
CA LYS A 23 -19.79 4.06 29.21
C LYS A 23 -19.82 5.38 28.46
N ALA A 24 -19.89 5.35 27.12
CA ALA A 24 -20.01 6.57 26.31
C ALA A 24 -21.27 7.36 26.65
N LEU A 25 -22.41 6.70 26.73
CA LEU A 25 -23.69 7.31 27.11
C LEU A 25 -23.67 7.86 28.54
N ALA A 26 -23.05 7.16 29.47
CA ALA A 26 -22.85 7.63 30.85
C ALA A 26 -21.97 8.89 30.91
N ILE A 27 -20.87 8.95 30.16
CA ILE A 27 -20.01 10.15 30.05
C ILE A 27 -20.78 11.33 29.52
N LEU A 28 -21.62 11.12 28.51
CA LEU A 28 -22.49 12.16 27.92
C LEU A 28 -23.68 12.51 28.82
N ARG A 29 -23.99 11.69 29.84
CA ARG A 29 -25.21 11.79 30.66
C ARG A 29 -26.50 11.71 29.82
N VAL A 30 -26.45 10.90 28.76
CA VAL A 30 -27.57 10.71 27.82
C VAL A 30 -28.18 9.33 28.04
N PRO A 31 -29.48 9.21 28.31
CA PRO A 31 -30.12 7.91 28.37
C PRO A 31 -30.19 7.25 26.98
N ALA A 32 -30.04 5.93 26.90
CA ALA A 32 -29.98 5.19 25.65
C ALA A 32 -31.15 5.46 24.68
N ARG A 33 -32.35 5.70 25.21
CA ARG A 33 -33.55 6.02 24.41
C ARG A 33 -33.44 7.33 23.60
N ARG A 34 -32.51 8.24 23.95
CA ARG A 34 -32.24 9.50 23.23
C ARG A 34 -31.18 9.36 22.14
N ALA A 35 -30.39 8.30 22.15
CA ALA A 35 -29.47 8.01 21.07
C ALA A 35 -30.23 7.46 19.85
N ALA A 36 -29.98 8.05 18.69
CA ALA A 36 -30.41 7.49 17.40
C ALA A 36 -29.42 6.42 16.95
N HIS A 37 -28.14 6.61 17.21
CA HIS A 37 -27.07 5.65 16.96
C HIS A 37 -26.01 5.72 18.08
N CYS A 38 -25.48 4.55 18.45
CA CYS A 38 -24.35 4.43 19.37
C CYS A 38 -23.52 3.22 18.94
N GLY A 39 -22.31 3.44 18.43
CA GLY A 39 -21.50 2.37 17.89
C GLY A 39 -19.99 2.69 17.90
N VAL A 40 -19.20 1.66 17.58
CA VAL A 40 -17.74 1.77 17.57
C VAL A 40 -17.29 2.62 16.39
N ALA A 41 -16.61 3.75 16.69
CA ALA A 41 -15.97 4.59 15.68
C ALA A 41 -14.47 4.26 15.54
N LYS A 42 -13.86 3.73 16.62
CA LYS A 42 -12.46 3.32 16.60
C LYS A 42 -12.19 2.31 17.72
N LEU A 43 -11.43 1.28 17.38
CA LEU A 43 -10.88 0.31 18.33
C LEU A 43 -9.37 0.19 18.12
N SER A 44 -8.63 0.31 19.21
CA SER A 44 -7.19 0.07 19.28
C SER A 44 -6.84 -0.75 20.52
N VAL A 45 -5.63 -1.33 20.53
CA VAL A 45 -5.07 -2.03 21.68
C VAL A 45 -3.92 -1.19 22.24
N ASP A 46 -3.93 -0.96 23.54
CA ASP A 46 -2.81 -0.38 24.26
C ASP A 46 -2.08 -1.48 25.06
N ALA A 47 -0.93 -1.90 24.55
CA ALA A 47 -0.06 -2.94 25.14
C ALA A 47 1.27 -2.36 25.67
N ARG A 48 1.39 -1.05 25.82
CA ARG A 48 2.64 -0.38 26.22
C ARG A 48 2.99 -0.56 27.69
N HIS A 49 2.00 -0.80 28.53
CA HIS A 49 2.16 -0.83 30.00
C HIS A 49 1.39 -2.00 30.60
N GLY A 50 2.09 -3.08 30.92
CA GLY A 50 1.50 -4.25 31.57
C GLY A 50 0.52 -5.06 30.71
N THR A 51 -0.62 -5.44 31.26
CA THR A 51 -1.64 -6.21 30.54
C THR A 51 -2.30 -5.34 29.45
N PRO A 52 -2.39 -5.83 28.21
CA PRO A 52 -3.06 -5.09 27.14
C PRO A 52 -4.51 -4.75 27.47
N VAL A 53 -4.96 -3.58 27.02
CA VAL A 53 -6.35 -3.12 27.17
C VAL A 53 -6.91 -2.69 25.84
N LEU A 54 -8.23 -2.85 25.68
CA LEU A 54 -8.98 -2.33 24.55
C LEU A 54 -9.26 -0.85 24.77
N VAL A 55 -9.05 -0.02 23.74
CA VAL A 55 -9.27 1.42 23.79
C VAL A 55 -10.24 1.81 22.68
N TYR A 56 -11.43 2.22 23.11
CA TYR A 56 -12.53 2.57 22.22
C TYR A 56 -12.67 4.07 22.03
N THR A 57 -13.15 4.45 20.86
CA THR A 57 -13.88 5.69 20.59
C THR A 57 -15.27 5.29 20.11
N ILE A 58 -16.30 5.81 20.77
CA ILE A 58 -17.69 5.53 20.43
C ILE A 58 -18.30 6.75 19.74
N ALA A 59 -18.96 6.51 18.61
CA ALA A 59 -19.78 7.49 17.93
C ALA A 59 -21.19 7.45 18.47
N VAL A 60 -21.71 8.62 18.87
CA VAL A 60 -23.08 8.77 19.35
C VAL A 60 -23.77 9.84 18.53
N THR A 61 -24.90 9.47 17.93
CA THR A 61 -25.81 10.41 17.26
C THR A 61 -27.11 10.48 18.07
N LEU A 62 -27.56 11.69 18.35
CA LEU A 62 -28.80 11.92 19.10
C LEU A 62 -30.00 12.02 18.16
N LYS A 63 -31.20 11.74 18.68
CA LYS A 63 -32.46 11.92 17.94
C LYS A 63 -32.73 13.40 17.64
N ASP A 64 -32.23 14.29 18.50
CA ASP A 64 -32.24 15.72 18.31
C ASP A 64 -30.80 16.19 18.00
N GLU A 65 -30.53 16.46 16.72
CA GLU A 65 -29.20 16.87 16.24
C GLU A 65 -28.72 18.21 16.84
N GLY A 66 -29.64 19.09 17.24
CA GLY A 66 -29.33 20.39 17.83
C GLY A 66 -28.61 20.30 19.18
N GLU A 67 -28.81 19.22 19.92
CA GLU A 67 -28.20 19.01 21.24
C GLU A 67 -26.75 18.52 21.16
N GLU A 68 -26.32 17.91 20.04
CA GLU A 68 -24.98 17.33 19.91
C GLU A 68 -23.88 18.39 20.07
N SER A 69 -24.07 19.56 19.48
CA SER A 69 -23.10 20.67 19.58
C SER A 69 -22.96 21.21 21.00
N ALA A 70 -24.05 21.22 21.77
CA ALA A 70 -24.06 21.67 23.17
C ALA A 70 -23.32 20.67 24.09
N LEU A 71 -23.32 19.38 23.76
CA LEU A 71 -22.59 18.37 24.51
C LEU A 71 -21.11 18.26 24.10
N ALA A 72 -20.71 18.93 23.02
CA ALA A 72 -19.30 19.02 22.65
C ALA A 72 -18.50 19.72 23.76
N GLY A 73 -17.44 19.09 24.23
CA GLY A 73 -16.63 19.64 25.33
C GLY A 73 -17.19 19.41 26.74
N ALA A 74 -18.31 18.70 26.89
CA ALA A 74 -18.83 18.30 28.22
C ALA A 74 -17.79 17.48 29.04
N SER A 75 -16.81 16.90 28.37
CA SER A 75 -15.63 16.24 28.93
C SER A 75 -14.46 16.35 27.95
N PRO A 76 -13.19 16.34 28.42
CA PRO A 76 -12.01 16.36 27.54
C PRO A 76 -11.96 15.20 26.53
N CYS A 77 -12.69 14.12 26.79
CA CYS A 77 -12.79 12.97 25.88
C CYS A 77 -13.95 13.06 24.88
N VAL A 78 -14.76 14.14 24.90
CA VAL A 78 -15.92 14.34 24.01
C VAL A 78 -15.62 15.41 22.98
N CYS A 79 -15.79 15.08 21.71
CA CYS A 79 -15.73 16.06 20.63
C CYS A 79 -16.89 15.87 19.65
N TYR A 80 -17.36 16.99 19.08
CA TYR A 80 -18.32 16.97 17.97
C TYR A 80 -17.57 16.85 16.64
N THR A 81 -18.11 16.07 15.73
CA THR A 81 -17.61 15.95 14.36
C THR A 81 -18.78 15.82 13.38
N GLN A 82 -18.55 16.24 12.17
CA GLN A 82 -19.48 15.99 11.06
C GLN A 82 -18.80 15.07 10.05
N PRO A 83 -19.54 14.12 9.46
CA PRO A 83 -19.02 13.35 8.35
C PRO A 83 -18.53 14.29 7.24
N PRO A 84 -17.38 14.02 6.61
CA PRO A 84 -16.92 14.84 5.51
C PRO A 84 -17.92 14.79 4.36
N LYS A 85 -18.25 15.97 3.82
CA LYS A 85 -19.03 16.08 2.58
C LYS A 85 -18.06 16.25 1.41
N PHE A 86 -18.30 15.51 0.35
CA PHE A 86 -17.47 15.57 -0.85
C PHE A 86 -18.24 16.27 -1.96
N ASP A 87 -17.89 17.52 -2.19
CA ASP A 87 -18.39 18.31 -3.31
C ASP A 87 -17.28 18.45 -4.36
N PHE A 88 -17.43 17.70 -5.45
CA PHE A 88 -16.50 17.74 -6.57
C PHE A 88 -17.06 18.64 -7.66
N THR A 89 -16.42 19.78 -7.87
CA THR A 89 -16.80 20.76 -8.89
C THR A 89 -16.61 20.17 -10.29
N THR A 90 -17.55 20.47 -11.19
CA THR A 90 -17.49 20.10 -12.61
C THR A 90 -17.29 21.33 -13.47
N GLY A 91 -16.30 21.32 -14.35
CA GLY A 91 -16.01 22.38 -15.31
C GLY A 91 -17.11 22.50 -16.37
N LYS A 92 -17.16 23.65 -17.04
CA LYS A 92 -18.17 23.95 -18.05
C LYS A 92 -17.74 23.56 -19.48
N THR A 93 -16.44 23.49 -19.73
CA THR A 93 -15.90 23.17 -21.06
C THR A 93 -15.92 21.65 -21.24
N PRO A 94 -16.71 21.10 -22.18
CA PRO A 94 -16.76 19.66 -22.38
C PRO A 94 -15.43 19.14 -22.93
N LEU A 95 -15.06 17.93 -22.54
CA LEU A 95 -13.95 17.19 -23.14
C LEU A 95 -14.33 16.79 -24.58
N THR A 96 -13.34 16.77 -25.47
CA THR A 96 -13.49 16.28 -26.86
C THR A 96 -13.43 14.75 -26.89
N HIS A 97 -12.57 14.16 -26.05
CA HIS A 97 -12.40 12.71 -25.93
C HIS A 97 -12.61 12.26 -24.48
N ARG A 98 -12.84 10.97 -24.29
CA ARG A 98 -12.88 10.37 -22.95
C ARG A 98 -11.58 10.66 -22.22
N PRO A 99 -11.60 11.03 -20.92
CA PRO A 99 -10.38 11.10 -20.15
C PRO A 99 -9.78 9.70 -20.03
N VAL A 100 -8.46 9.60 -20.21
CA VAL A 100 -7.74 8.32 -20.14
C VAL A 100 -7.11 8.16 -18.75
N VAL A 101 -7.24 6.97 -18.19
CA VAL A 101 -6.55 6.57 -16.95
C VAL A 101 -5.61 5.42 -17.28
N VAL A 102 -4.31 5.60 -17.09
CA VAL A 102 -3.31 4.58 -17.38
C VAL A 102 -2.85 3.89 -16.10
N GLY A 103 -3.15 2.61 -15.99
CA GLY A 103 -2.94 1.74 -14.82
C GLY A 103 -4.20 1.58 -13.98
N LEU A 104 -4.50 0.34 -13.61
CA LEU A 104 -5.67 -0.04 -12.80
C LEU A 104 -5.26 -0.50 -11.38
N GLY A 105 -4.17 0.09 -10.85
CA GLY A 105 -3.81 0.01 -9.43
C GLY A 105 -4.69 0.94 -8.58
N PRO A 106 -4.48 1.06 -7.24
CA PRO A 106 -5.36 1.85 -6.38
C PRO A 106 -5.57 3.29 -6.85
N ALA A 107 -4.53 3.96 -7.35
CA ALA A 107 -4.66 5.33 -7.86
C ALA A 107 -5.58 5.42 -9.08
N GLY A 108 -5.33 4.59 -10.10
CA GLY A 108 -6.14 4.61 -11.32
C GLY A 108 -7.56 4.10 -11.10
N LEU A 109 -7.74 3.08 -10.26
CA LEU A 109 -9.06 2.52 -9.91
C LEU A 109 -9.96 3.59 -9.27
N PHE A 110 -9.44 4.34 -8.29
CA PHE A 110 -10.22 5.38 -7.62
C PHE A 110 -10.38 6.66 -8.44
N ALA A 111 -9.41 7.00 -9.30
CA ALA A 111 -9.58 8.07 -10.27
C ALA A 111 -10.70 7.73 -11.28
N ALA A 112 -10.67 6.52 -11.84
CA ALA A 112 -11.68 6.06 -12.78
C ALA A 112 -13.07 5.95 -12.13
N LEU A 113 -13.16 5.47 -10.88
CA LEU A 113 -14.41 5.39 -10.13
C LEU A 113 -15.05 6.77 -9.95
N LEU A 114 -14.27 7.78 -9.51
CA LEU A 114 -14.78 9.14 -9.36
C LEU A 114 -15.24 9.72 -10.70
N LEU A 115 -14.43 9.59 -11.76
CA LEU A 115 -14.79 10.05 -13.11
C LEU A 115 -16.07 9.37 -13.61
N ALA A 116 -16.20 8.06 -13.44
CA ALA A 116 -17.39 7.31 -13.85
C ALA A 116 -18.64 7.75 -13.09
N ARG A 117 -18.56 7.88 -11.75
CA ARG A 117 -19.66 8.38 -10.90
C ARG A 117 -20.12 9.81 -11.26
N ARG A 118 -19.26 10.57 -11.95
CA ARG A 118 -19.54 11.94 -12.41
C ARG A 118 -19.85 12.03 -13.91
N GLY A 119 -20.06 10.90 -14.58
CA GLY A 119 -20.53 10.82 -15.98
C GLY A 119 -19.44 11.02 -17.04
N TYR A 120 -18.14 10.99 -16.66
CA TYR A 120 -17.05 11.21 -17.63
C TYR A 120 -16.74 9.99 -18.51
N ARG A 121 -17.27 8.82 -18.19
CA ARG A 121 -17.08 7.58 -18.98
C ARG A 121 -15.59 7.32 -19.31
N PRO A 122 -14.69 7.22 -18.31
CA PRO A 122 -13.25 7.14 -18.55
C PRO A 122 -12.87 5.92 -19.38
N LEU A 123 -11.79 6.03 -20.16
CA LEU A 123 -11.08 4.91 -20.76
C LEU A 123 -9.92 4.54 -19.84
N VAL A 124 -9.95 3.33 -19.30
CA VAL A 124 -8.89 2.81 -18.42
C VAL A 124 -8.02 1.82 -19.19
N LEU A 125 -6.71 2.01 -19.18
CA LEU A 125 -5.75 1.12 -19.81
C LEU A 125 -4.94 0.39 -18.73
N GLU A 126 -4.97 -0.94 -18.74
CA GLU A 126 -4.15 -1.77 -17.86
C GLU A 126 -3.25 -2.66 -18.71
N ARG A 127 -1.92 -2.62 -18.44
CA ARG A 127 -0.94 -3.40 -19.20
C ARG A 127 -1.09 -4.90 -19.04
N GLY A 128 -1.51 -5.31 -17.85
CA GLY A 128 -1.71 -6.72 -17.52
C GLY A 128 -3.14 -7.18 -17.73
N PRO A 129 -3.41 -8.45 -17.46
CA PRO A 129 -4.72 -9.07 -17.63
C PRO A 129 -5.69 -8.73 -16.50
N ALA A 130 -6.96 -9.09 -16.72
CA ALA A 130 -7.99 -9.11 -15.69
C ALA A 130 -7.63 -10.09 -14.55
N LEU A 131 -8.26 -9.90 -13.40
CA LEU A 131 -7.88 -10.53 -12.13
C LEU A 131 -7.76 -12.05 -12.18
N ASP A 132 -8.71 -12.77 -12.80
CA ASP A 132 -8.69 -14.23 -12.81
C ASP A 132 -7.54 -14.79 -13.65
N GLU A 133 -7.25 -14.15 -14.77
CA GLU A 133 -6.10 -14.49 -15.62
C GLU A 133 -4.79 -14.14 -14.92
N ARG A 134 -4.74 -12.99 -14.27
CA ARG A 134 -3.59 -12.56 -13.47
C ARG A 134 -3.27 -13.55 -12.34
N ILE A 135 -4.28 -14.01 -11.59
CA ILE A 135 -4.10 -15.02 -10.53
C ILE A 135 -3.50 -16.33 -11.12
N ARG A 136 -3.99 -16.76 -12.30
CA ARG A 136 -3.41 -17.92 -12.97
C ARG A 136 -1.95 -17.71 -13.39
N ALA A 137 -1.62 -16.53 -13.93
CA ALA A 137 -0.26 -16.19 -14.34
C ALA A 137 0.71 -16.16 -13.15
N VAL A 138 0.31 -15.54 -12.02
CA VAL A 138 1.10 -15.56 -10.78
C VAL A 138 1.31 -16.96 -10.27
N GLY A 139 0.25 -17.78 -10.17
CA GLY A 139 0.38 -19.18 -9.73
C GLY A 139 1.18 -20.06 -10.70
N HIS A 140 1.16 -19.77 -12.00
CA HIS A 140 2.02 -20.42 -12.99
C HIS A 140 3.49 -20.06 -12.75
N PHE A 141 3.79 -18.77 -12.59
CA PHE A 141 5.15 -18.30 -12.26
C PHE A 141 5.68 -18.95 -10.97
N GLU A 142 4.88 -18.97 -9.91
CA GLU A 142 5.26 -19.57 -8.64
C GLU A 142 5.58 -21.07 -8.76
N LYS A 143 4.89 -21.79 -9.62
CA LYS A 143 5.12 -23.23 -9.85
C LYS A 143 6.29 -23.51 -10.80
N THR A 144 6.40 -22.78 -11.90
CA THR A 144 7.30 -23.11 -13.00
C THR A 144 8.55 -22.25 -13.10
N GLY A 145 8.51 -21.01 -12.57
CA GLY A 145 9.53 -19.98 -12.80
C GLY A 145 9.40 -19.29 -14.16
N THR A 146 8.31 -19.52 -14.91
CA THR A 146 8.06 -18.83 -16.17
C THR A 146 7.36 -17.50 -15.87
N LEU A 147 8.12 -16.40 -15.92
CA LEU A 147 7.62 -15.06 -15.64
C LEU A 147 6.95 -14.46 -16.89
N ASP A 148 5.72 -13.96 -16.72
CA ASP A 148 5.12 -13.02 -17.65
C ASP A 148 5.41 -11.57 -17.18
N PRO A 149 6.15 -10.77 -17.95
CA PRO A 149 6.49 -9.40 -17.56
C PRO A 149 5.28 -8.45 -17.49
N ASN A 150 4.14 -8.81 -18.07
CA ASN A 150 2.92 -8.04 -18.01
C ASN A 150 1.85 -8.61 -17.06
N ALA A 151 1.99 -9.87 -16.60
CA ALA A 151 1.05 -10.55 -15.73
C ALA A 151 1.74 -11.14 -14.48
N ASN A 152 1.90 -10.36 -13.43
CA ASN A 152 2.66 -10.74 -12.23
C ASN A 152 2.13 -9.98 -10.99
N ILE A 153 2.86 -10.02 -9.87
CA ILE A 153 2.48 -9.32 -8.63
C ILE A 153 2.46 -7.78 -8.80
N GLN A 154 3.19 -7.22 -9.75
CA GLN A 154 3.25 -5.76 -9.96
C GLN A 154 2.20 -5.27 -10.95
N PHE A 155 1.91 -6.03 -12.01
CA PHE A 155 1.07 -5.62 -13.13
C PHE A 155 -0.17 -6.50 -13.28
N GLY A 156 -1.25 -5.87 -13.74
CA GLY A 156 -2.58 -6.43 -13.89
C GLY A 156 -3.61 -5.76 -12.97
N GLU A 157 -4.88 -6.13 -13.11
CA GLU A 157 -6.01 -5.55 -12.39
C GLU A 157 -5.75 -5.42 -10.87
N GLY A 158 -5.92 -4.20 -10.35
CA GLY A 158 -5.71 -3.85 -8.95
C GLY A 158 -4.25 -3.52 -8.58
N GLY A 159 -3.29 -3.62 -9.53
CA GLY A 159 -1.87 -3.31 -9.30
C GLY A 159 -1.21 -4.17 -8.21
N ALA A 160 -0.09 -3.73 -7.68
CA ALA A 160 0.66 -4.46 -6.63
C ALA A 160 -0.17 -4.68 -5.34
N GLY A 161 -1.15 -3.82 -5.05
CA GLY A 161 -2.03 -3.94 -3.90
C GLY A 161 -2.84 -5.23 -3.83
N THR A 162 -3.17 -5.82 -4.98
CA THR A 162 -3.95 -7.08 -5.09
C THR A 162 -3.29 -8.27 -4.39
N PHE A 163 -1.96 -8.32 -4.35
CA PHE A 163 -1.17 -9.39 -3.73
C PHE A 163 -0.38 -8.84 -2.53
N SER A 164 -1.08 -8.14 -1.63
CA SER A 164 -0.53 -7.57 -0.41
C SER A 164 -1.40 -7.91 0.80
N ASP A 165 -1.02 -7.47 1.99
CA ASP A 165 -1.87 -7.55 3.19
C ASP A 165 -3.13 -6.67 3.09
N GLY A 166 -3.20 -5.78 2.10
CA GLY A 166 -4.34 -4.89 1.95
C GLY A 166 -4.45 -3.83 3.06
N LYS A 167 -3.32 -3.36 3.61
CA LYS A 167 -3.32 -2.32 4.64
C LYS A 167 -3.91 -1.02 4.12
N LEU A 168 -4.85 -0.48 4.87
CA LEU A 168 -5.45 0.83 4.64
C LEU A 168 -4.94 1.90 5.61
N THR A 169 -3.98 1.54 6.46
CA THR A 169 -3.38 2.46 7.43
C THR A 169 -2.60 3.56 6.71
N THR A 170 -2.90 4.81 7.02
CA THR A 170 -2.15 5.98 6.56
C THR A 170 -1.86 6.91 7.73
N ARG A 171 -0.78 7.69 7.63
CA ARG A 171 -0.47 8.79 8.57
C ARG A 171 -1.00 10.14 8.09
N VAL A 172 -1.62 10.17 6.91
CA VAL A 172 -2.18 11.38 6.31
C VAL A 172 -3.60 11.57 6.84
N GLY A 173 -3.84 12.71 7.47
CA GLY A 173 -5.17 13.11 7.97
C GLY A 173 -6.06 13.74 6.87
N ASP A 174 -6.16 13.10 5.71
CA ASP A 174 -6.91 13.60 4.56
C ASP A 174 -8.38 13.19 4.63
N PRO A 175 -9.34 14.12 4.51
CA PRO A 175 -10.76 13.79 4.45
C PRO A 175 -11.12 12.77 3.35
N LEU A 176 -10.42 12.76 2.22
CA LEU A 176 -10.64 11.82 1.13
C LEU A 176 -10.37 10.34 1.52
N CYS A 177 -9.66 10.08 2.63
CA CYS A 177 -9.56 8.73 3.18
C CYS A 177 -10.94 8.15 3.52
N ALA A 178 -11.89 8.98 3.97
CA ALA A 178 -13.26 8.53 4.24
C ALA A 178 -14.02 8.18 2.95
N PHE A 179 -13.79 8.92 1.85
CA PHE A 179 -14.32 8.57 0.54
C PHE A 179 -13.82 7.19 0.08
N VAL A 180 -12.50 6.97 0.19
CA VAL A 180 -11.87 5.70 -0.18
C VAL A 180 -12.39 4.55 0.69
N THR A 181 -12.44 4.73 2.02
CA THR A 181 -12.96 3.71 2.94
C THR A 181 -14.43 3.41 2.67
N GLY A 182 -15.25 4.43 2.43
CA GLY A 182 -16.66 4.27 2.06
C GLY A 182 -16.81 3.43 0.80
N ALA A 183 -16.07 3.75 -0.26
CA ALA A 183 -16.12 2.98 -1.50
C ALA A 183 -15.66 1.51 -1.30
N PHE A 184 -14.64 1.24 -0.47
CA PHE A 184 -14.28 -0.13 -0.14
C PHE A 184 -15.43 -0.88 0.55
N LEU A 185 -16.12 -0.24 1.51
CA LEU A 185 -17.27 -0.82 2.22
C LEU A 185 -18.44 -1.08 1.27
N ASP A 186 -18.78 -0.13 0.40
CA ASP A 186 -19.84 -0.23 -0.60
C ASP A 186 -19.60 -1.42 -1.55
N HIS A 187 -18.32 -1.80 -1.74
CA HIS A 187 -17.92 -2.90 -2.62
C HIS A 187 -17.55 -4.20 -1.88
N GLY A 188 -17.98 -4.34 -0.62
CA GLY A 188 -17.89 -5.59 0.12
C GLY A 188 -16.60 -5.83 0.88
N ALA A 189 -15.84 -4.78 1.18
CA ALA A 189 -14.75 -4.90 2.14
C ALA A 189 -15.29 -5.20 3.55
N PRO A 190 -14.51 -5.85 4.41
CA PRO A 190 -14.90 -6.14 5.79
C PRO A 190 -15.33 -4.88 6.54
N ALA A 191 -16.44 -4.94 7.25
CA ALA A 191 -17.01 -3.78 7.97
C ALA A 191 -16.03 -3.18 9.00
N ASP A 192 -15.13 -3.99 9.54
CA ASP A 192 -14.18 -3.59 10.57
C ASP A 192 -13.09 -2.61 10.07
N ILE A 193 -12.90 -2.47 8.76
CA ILE A 193 -12.01 -1.43 8.21
C ILE A 193 -12.47 -0.01 8.57
N ALA A 194 -13.75 0.16 8.86
CA ALA A 194 -14.32 1.46 9.25
C ALA A 194 -13.84 1.95 10.63
N TRP A 195 -13.51 1.02 11.52
CA TRP A 195 -13.26 1.36 12.94
C TRP A 195 -11.98 0.76 13.54
N ARG A 196 -11.31 -0.20 12.90
CA ARG A 196 -10.02 -0.68 13.40
C ARG A 196 -8.94 0.39 13.24
N GLN A 197 -8.09 0.55 14.27
CA GLN A 197 -6.95 1.49 14.23
C GLN A 197 -5.95 1.15 13.11
N LYS A 198 -5.78 -0.14 12.82
CA LYS A 198 -4.92 -0.66 11.75
C LYS A 198 -5.76 -1.51 10.79
N PRO A 199 -6.59 -0.85 9.94
CA PRO A 199 -7.47 -1.57 9.05
C PRO A 199 -6.69 -2.26 7.93
N HIS A 200 -7.13 -3.47 7.57
CA HIS A 200 -6.62 -4.24 6.43
C HIS A 200 -7.74 -5.06 5.81
N VAL A 201 -7.62 -5.35 4.54
CA VAL A 201 -8.64 -6.13 3.80
C VAL A 201 -8.20 -7.59 3.63
N GLY A 202 -6.91 -7.84 3.47
CA GLY A 202 -6.36 -9.14 3.11
C GLY A 202 -6.40 -9.40 1.59
N THR A 203 -5.39 -10.10 1.08
CA THR A 203 -5.26 -10.35 -0.36
C THR A 203 -6.42 -11.15 -0.95
N ASP A 204 -7.04 -12.03 -0.17
CA ASP A 204 -8.18 -12.86 -0.54
C ASP A 204 -9.46 -12.03 -0.77
N LEU A 205 -9.81 -11.17 0.16
CA LEU A 205 -11.04 -10.36 0.09
C LEU A 205 -10.89 -9.15 -0.84
N LEU A 206 -9.70 -8.55 -0.89
CA LEU A 206 -9.42 -7.38 -1.72
C LEU A 206 -9.68 -7.63 -3.21
N ARG A 207 -9.46 -8.84 -3.68
CA ARG A 207 -9.74 -9.25 -5.07
C ARG A 207 -11.21 -9.08 -5.43
N GLY A 208 -12.13 -9.46 -4.55
CA GLY A 208 -13.57 -9.27 -4.73
C GLY A 208 -13.96 -7.79 -4.79
N VAL A 209 -13.39 -6.98 -3.91
CA VAL A 209 -13.63 -5.54 -3.84
C VAL A 209 -13.15 -4.84 -5.12
N ILE A 210 -11.95 -5.13 -5.60
CA ILE A 210 -11.39 -4.56 -6.84
C ILE A 210 -12.30 -4.87 -8.03
N ARG A 211 -12.72 -6.15 -8.18
CA ARG A 211 -13.64 -6.57 -9.24
C ARG A 211 -14.98 -5.83 -9.18
N SER A 212 -15.53 -5.65 -8.00
CA SER A 212 -16.78 -4.94 -7.77
C SER A 212 -16.68 -3.46 -8.16
N ILE A 213 -15.59 -2.78 -7.78
CA ILE A 213 -15.32 -1.37 -8.17
C ILE A 213 -15.19 -1.25 -9.70
N ARG A 214 -14.44 -2.16 -10.34
CA ARG A 214 -14.36 -2.18 -11.81
C ARG A 214 -15.74 -2.36 -12.45
N GLY A 215 -16.54 -3.27 -11.93
CA GLY A 215 -17.92 -3.49 -12.41
C GLY A 215 -18.78 -2.22 -12.33
N GLU A 216 -18.65 -1.41 -11.28
CA GLU A 216 -19.34 -0.12 -11.18
C GLU A 216 -18.82 0.87 -12.24
N ILE A 217 -17.51 0.96 -12.46
CA ILE A 217 -16.94 1.82 -13.50
C ILE A 217 -17.51 1.48 -14.87
N GLU A 218 -17.56 0.19 -15.22
CA GLU A 218 -18.10 -0.31 -16.49
C GLU A 218 -19.61 -0.07 -16.61
N ALA A 219 -20.39 -0.31 -15.55
CA ALA A 219 -21.81 -0.06 -15.50
C ALA A 219 -22.19 1.42 -15.68
N LEU A 220 -21.30 2.33 -15.26
CA LEU A 220 -21.43 3.78 -15.43
C LEU A 220 -20.89 4.29 -16.80
N GLY A 221 -20.60 3.38 -17.73
CA GLY A 221 -20.17 3.70 -19.09
C GLY A 221 -18.66 3.91 -19.25
N GLY A 222 -17.86 3.64 -18.23
CA GLY A 222 -16.42 3.52 -18.36
C GLY A 222 -16.04 2.28 -19.18
N GLU A 223 -14.84 2.28 -19.74
CA GLU A 223 -14.29 1.17 -20.51
C GLU A 223 -12.94 0.78 -19.93
N VAL A 224 -12.71 -0.53 -19.68
CA VAL A 224 -11.41 -1.04 -19.21
C VAL A 224 -10.80 -1.92 -20.29
N ARG A 225 -9.62 -1.52 -20.79
CA ARG A 225 -8.82 -2.31 -21.75
C ARG A 225 -7.66 -2.94 -21.03
N PHE A 226 -7.74 -4.24 -20.84
CA PHE A 226 -6.64 -5.07 -20.34
C PHE A 226 -5.64 -5.40 -21.44
N ASN A 227 -4.46 -5.89 -21.05
CA ASN A 227 -3.36 -6.24 -21.95
C ASN A 227 -2.98 -5.06 -22.89
N THR A 228 -3.16 -3.83 -22.41
CA THR A 228 -2.94 -2.60 -23.16
C THR A 228 -1.99 -1.69 -22.41
N ALA A 229 -0.74 -1.66 -22.82
CA ALA A 229 0.31 -0.83 -22.23
C ALA A 229 0.45 0.51 -22.97
N LEU A 230 0.70 1.59 -22.21
CA LEU A 230 1.14 2.87 -22.75
C LEU A 230 2.56 2.74 -23.29
N THR A 231 2.81 3.16 -24.54
CA THR A 231 4.11 3.09 -25.21
C THR A 231 4.64 4.44 -25.68
N GLY A 232 3.81 5.47 -25.76
CA GLY A 232 4.24 6.80 -26.20
C GLY A 232 3.20 7.89 -25.92
N LEU A 233 3.62 9.14 -26.08
CA LEU A 233 2.77 10.33 -25.95
C LEU A 233 2.82 11.15 -27.24
N HIS A 234 1.68 11.63 -27.71
CA HIS A 234 1.58 12.62 -28.77
C HIS A 234 1.34 13.99 -28.14
N THR A 235 2.19 14.94 -28.47
CA THR A 235 2.14 16.30 -27.92
C THR A 235 2.16 17.36 -29.03
N ARG A 236 1.50 18.48 -28.79
CA ARG A 236 1.57 19.66 -29.66
C ARG A 236 1.49 20.92 -28.81
N ASN A 237 2.47 21.81 -28.99
CA ASN A 237 2.53 23.10 -28.28
C ASN A 237 2.50 22.93 -26.73
N GLY A 238 3.19 21.91 -26.17
CA GLY A 238 3.24 21.67 -24.73
C GLY A 238 1.96 21.07 -24.14
N ALA A 239 1.04 20.58 -24.97
CA ALA A 239 -0.19 19.91 -24.52
C ALA A 239 -0.31 18.50 -25.10
N LEU A 240 -0.91 17.60 -24.33
CA LEU A 240 -1.24 16.24 -24.77
C LEU A 240 -2.33 16.26 -25.84
N THR A 241 -2.16 15.48 -26.91
CA THR A 241 -3.14 15.34 -27.99
C THR A 241 -3.52 13.90 -28.28
N GLY A 242 -2.80 12.94 -27.70
CA GLY A 242 -3.05 11.52 -27.86
C GLY A 242 -1.94 10.70 -27.21
N ILE A 243 -2.11 9.40 -27.24
CA ILE A 243 -1.14 8.43 -26.72
C ILE A 243 -0.96 7.27 -27.68
N GLU A 244 0.22 6.64 -27.64
CA GLU A 244 0.46 5.33 -28.25
C GLU A 244 0.29 4.23 -27.23
N THR A 245 -0.29 3.11 -27.65
CA THR A 245 -0.44 1.91 -26.85
C THR A 245 -0.05 0.66 -27.64
N THR A 246 0.11 -0.46 -26.94
CA THR A 246 0.33 -1.77 -27.59
C THR A 246 -0.84 -2.20 -28.50
N ALA A 247 -2.01 -1.56 -28.35
CA ALA A 247 -3.21 -1.81 -29.18
C ALA A 247 -3.45 -0.71 -30.24
N GLY A 248 -2.49 0.21 -30.41
CA GLY A 248 -2.56 1.33 -31.35
C GLY A 248 -2.82 2.69 -30.68
N PRO A 249 -2.93 3.77 -31.47
CA PRO A 249 -3.10 5.12 -30.98
C PRO A 249 -4.48 5.36 -30.37
N VAL A 250 -4.50 6.21 -29.33
CA VAL A 250 -5.73 6.66 -28.68
C VAL A 250 -5.70 8.18 -28.59
N PRO A 251 -6.68 8.89 -29.19
CA PRO A 251 -6.78 10.33 -29.03
C PRO A 251 -7.22 10.67 -27.60
N CYS A 252 -6.51 11.58 -26.96
CA CYS A 252 -6.90 12.11 -25.66
C CYS A 252 -6.18 13.43 -25.37
N GLU A 253 -6.89 14.35 -24.75
CA GLU A 253 -6.34 15.62 -24.26
C GLU A 253 -6.11 15.63 -22.73
N GLN A 254 -6.64 14.66 -22.02
CA GLN A 254 -6.51 14.57 -20.57
C GLN A 254 -6.21 13.12 -20.14
N MET A 255 -5.08 12.92 -19.47
CA MET A 255 -4.62 11.59 -19.02
C MET A 255 -4.14 11.60 -17.58
N ILE A 256 -4.65 10.68 -16.76
CA ILE A 256 -4.14 10.38 -15.42
C ILE A 256 -3.16 9.21 -15.53
N LEU A 257 -1.89 9.46 -15.20
CA LEU A 257 -0.82 8.47 -15.32
C LEU A 257 -0.56 7.79 -13.95
N ALA A 258 -1.12 6.60 -13.76
CA ALA A 258 -1.12 5.84 -12.51
C ALA A 258 -0.45 4.46 -12.62
N VAL A 259 0.68 4.37 -13.30
CA VAL A 259 1.35 3.13 -13.76
C VAL A 259 2.03 2.30 -12.66
N GLY A 260 2.11 2.79 -11.42
CA GLY A 260 2.81 2.12 -10.32
C GLY A 260 4.34 2.22 -10.40
N HIS A 261 5.01 1.85 -9.30
CA HIS A 261 6.47 2.05 -9.12
C HIS A 261 7.36 1.11 -9.96
N SER A 262 6.79 0.08 -10.59
CA SER A 262 7.55 -0.93 -11.34
C SER A 262 7.55 -0.73 -12.86
N ALA A 263 6.86 0.29 -13.39
CA ALA A 263 6.74 0.59 -14.82
C ALA A 263 8.00 1.29 -15.37
N ARG A 264 9.14 0.62 -15.31
CA ARG A 264 10.46 1.19 -15.67
C ARG A 264 10.59 1.53 -17.14
N ASP A 265 9.91 0.81 -18.01
CA ASP A 265 9.77 1.11 -19.44
C ASP A 265 9.03 2.44 -19.67
N THR A 266 7.95 2.67 -18.92
CA THR A 266 7.25 3.97 -18.95
C THR A 266 8.15 5.09 -18.42
N PHE A 267 8.92 4.88 -17.35
CA PHE A 267 9.88 5.89 -16.87
C PHE A 267 10.95 6.20 -17.89
N ALA A 268 11.47 5.19 -18.60
CA ALA A 268 12.43 5.39 -19.69
C ALA A 268 11.82 6.17 -20.86
N MET A 269 10.57 5.88 -21.24
CA MET A 269 9.84 6.60 -22.27
C MET A 269 9.65 8.07 -21.88
N LEU A 270 9.21 8.35 -20.64
CA LEU A 270 9.01 9.72 -20.15
C LEU A 270 10.33 10.50 -20.09
N HIS A 271 11.42 9.85 -19.68
CA HIS A 271 12.77 10.44 -19.68
C HIS A 271 13.24 10.75 -21.10
N GLY A 272 12.99 9.85 -22.05
CA GLY A 272 13.31 10.06 -23.48
C GLY A 272 12.50 11.18 -24.16
N LEU A 273 11.41 11.63 -23.53
CA LEU A 273 10.61 12.78 -23.94
C LEU A 273 10.99 14.07 -23.18
N ASP A 274 12.10 14.07 -22.47
CA ASP A 274 12.60 15.19 -21.65
C ASP A 274 11.58 15.71 -20.61
N LEU A 275 10.66 14.85 -20.17
CA LEU A 275 9.76 15.20 -19.07
C LEU A 275 10.52 15.22 -17.72
N PRO A 276 10.19 16.14 -16.81
CA PRO A 276 10.97 16.39 -15.62
C PRO A 276 10.84 15.27 -14.59
N LEU A 277 11.77 14.31 -14.63
CA LEU A 277 11.95 13.26 -13.65
C LEU A 277 13.05 13.64 -12.67
N GLU A 278 12.84 13.38 -11.38
CA GLU A 278 13.86 13.50 -10.33
C GLU A 278 14.02 12.19 -9.56
N CYS A 279 15.18 11.99 -8.93
CA CYS A 279 15.38 10.91 -7.99
C CYS A 279 14.48 11.07 -6.78
N LYS A 280 13.81 9.99 -6.38
CA LYS A 280 13.04 9.92 -5.15
C LYS A 280 13.71 8.95 -4.19
N PRO A 281 13.89 9.30 -2.89
CA PRO A 281 14.39 8.37 -1.90
C PRO A 281 13.54 7.08 -1.84
N PHE A 282 14.23 5.94 -1.75
CA PHE A 282 13.64 4.62 -1.54
C PHE A 282 14.52 3.80 -0.59
N SER A 283 14.27 2.52 -0.44
CA SER A 283 15.08 1.67 0.43
C SER A 283 15.21 0.28 -0.15
N VAL A 284 16.31 -0.38 0.21
CA VAL A 284 16.63 -1.73 -0.23
C VAL A 284 17.04 -2.60 0.95
N GLY A 285 16.84 -3.91 0.85
CA GLY A 285 17.22 -4.85 1.89
C GLY A 285 16.61 -6.23 1.69
N PHE A 286 16.10 -6.83 2.75
CA PHE A 286 15.65 -8.20 2.77
C PHE A 286 14.26 -8.32 3.39
N ARG A 287 13.55 -9.42 3.10
CA ARG A 287 12.33 -9.80 3.77
C ARG A 287 12.68 -10.73 4.95
N ALA A 288 12.43 -10.27 6.19
CA ALA A 288 12.65 -11.07 7.40
C ALA A 288 11.39 -11.84 7.78
N GLU A 289 11.52 -13.13 8.07
CA GLU A 289 10.45 -14.00 8.56
C GLU A 289 10.73 -14.45 9.99
N HIS A 290 9.67 -14.41 10.81
CA HIS A 290 9.64 -14.88 12.19
C HIS A 290 8.39 -15.72 12.41
N LEU A 291 8.33 -16.55 13.45
CA LEU A 291 7.08 -17.14 13.89
C LEU A 291 6.12 -16.04 14.37
N GLN A 292 4.87 -16.03 13.88
CA GLN A 292 3.86 -15.07 14.35
C GLN A 292 3.66 -15.14 15.86
N THR A 293 3.69 -16.35 16.43
CA THR A 293 3.56 -16.57 17.88
C THR A 293 4.65 -15.89 18.70
N GLU A 294 5.88 -15.81 18.17
CA GLU A 294 6.99 -15.12 18.86
C GLU A 294 6.85 -13.59 18.77
N ILE A 295 6.28 -13.08 17.68
CA ILE A 295 5.89 -11.67 17.58
C ILE A 295 4.78 -11.35 18.58
N ASP A 296 3.73 -12.17 18.63
CA ASP A 296 2.61 -11.99 19.56
C ASP A 296 3.11 -11.99 21.02
N LYS A 297 3.97 -12.95 21.41
CA LYS A 297 4.59 -13.00 22.74
C LYS A 297 5.44 -11.76 23.04
N SER A 298 6.20 -11.29 22.06
CA SER A 298 7.06 -10.12 22.21
C SER A 298 6.27 -8.82 22.44
N LEU A 299 5.04 -8.73 21.92
CA LEU A 299 4.19 -7.53 22.01
C LEU A 299 3.15 -7.62 23.13
N TYR A 300 2.58 -8.81 23.37
CA TYR A 300 1.45 -9.00 24.29
C TYR A 300 1.81 -9.78 25.55
N HIS A 301 3.05 -10.31 25.62
CA HIS A 301 3.57 -11.05 26.77
C HIS A 301 2.62 -12.20 27.18
N GLY A 302 2.21 -12.25 28.45
CA GLY A 302 1.31 -13.29 28.96
C GLY A 302 -0.11 -13.27 28.40
N ALA A 303 -0.51 -12.21 27.67
CA ALA A 303 -1.80 -12.11 26.99
C ALA A 303 -1.75 -12.58 25.53
N ALA A 304 -0.59 -13.02 25.03
CA ALA A 304 -0.46 -13.52 23.66
C ALA A 304 -1.44 -14.68 23.40
N GLY A 305 -2.13 -14.62 22.25
CA GLY A 305 -3.16 -15.60 21.91
C GLY A 305 -4.56 -15.32 22.45
N HIS A 306 -4.76 -14.24 23.23
CA HIS A 306 -6.09 -13.87 23.68
C HIS A 306 -6.99 -13.49 22.47
N PRO A 307 -8.24 -14.02 22.36
CA PRO A 307 -9.09 -13.85 21.17
C PRO A 307 -9.48 -12.39 20.88
N ALA A 308 -9.51 -11.53 21.88
CA ALA A 308 -9.79 -10.09 21.69
C ALA A 308 -8.58 -9.29 21.15
N LEU A 309 -7.39 -9.90 21.06
CA LEU A 309 -6.20 -9.24 20.55
C LEU A 309 -6.02 -9.54 19.06
N PRO A 310 -5.70 -8.54 18.24
CA PRO A 310 -5.28 -8.79 16.87
C PRO A 310 -3.90 -9.48 16.83
N LYS A 311 -3.54 -10.05 15.69
CA LYS A 311 -2.17 -10.51 15.47
C LYS A 311 -1.18 -9.38 15.66
N GLY A 312 -0.08 -9.69 16.34
CA GLY A 312 0.97 -8.71 16.63
C GLY A 312 1.55 -8.10 15.37
N GLU A 313 1.63 -6.77 15.35
CA GLU A 313 2.16 -5.98 14.25
C GLU A 313 3.10 -4.92 14.80
N TYR A 314 4.29 -4.82 14.21
CA TYR A 314 5.34 -3.91 14.68
C TYR A 314 5.84 -2.98 13.57
N GLN A 315 6.46 -1.89 13.99
CA GLN A 315 7.22 -0.99 13.14
C GLN A 315 8.46 -0.56 13.91
N LEU A 316 9.64 -0.86 13.38
CA LEU A 316 10.92 -0.56 13.97
C LEU A 316 11.71 0.37 13.06
N SER A 317 12.52 1.24 13.66
CA SER A 317 13.47 2.08 12.93
C SER A 317 14.69 2.36 13.81
N GLN A 318 15.84 2.55 13.15
CA GLN A 318 17.10 2.86 13.78
C GLN A 318 17.94 3.74 12.85
N HIS A 319 18.38 4.88 13.37
CA HIS A 319 19.48 5.61 12.74
C HIS A 319 20.77 4.88 13.06
N VAL A 320 21.55 4.59 12.05
CA VAL A 320 22.80 3.83 12.14
C VAL A 320 24.00 4.71 11.84
N SER A 321 25.19 4.18 12.11
CA SER A 321 26.44 4.83 11.75
C SER A 321 26.46 5.22 10.26
N GLY A 322 27.04 6.36 9.92
CA GLY A 322 27.00 6.86 8.54
C GLY A 322 25.74 7.61 8.13
N GLY A 323 24.80 7.87 9.08
CA GLY A 323 23.64 8.75 8.87
C GLY A 323 22.44 8.12 8.16
N ARG A 324 22.52 6.86 7.76
CA ARG A 324 21.39 6.13 7.14
C ARG A 324 20.33 5.72 8.17
N CYS A 325 19.13 5.44 7.70
CA CYS A 325 18.06 4.86 8.52
C CYS A 325 17.76 3.42 8.07
N VAL A 326 17.81 2.49 9.03
CA VAL A 326 17.30 1.12 8.83
C VAL A 326 15.93 1.02 9.48
N TYR A 327 14.97 0.44 8.78
CA TYR A 327 13.61 0.33 9.30
C TYR A 327 12.89 -0.90 8.77
N THR A 328 11.80 -1.28 9.47
CA THR A 328 10.91 -2.32 8.99
C THR A 328 9.79 -1.70 8.14
N PHE A 329 9.49 -2.33 7.02
CA PHE A 329 8.48 -1.85 6.08
C PHE A 329 7.50 -2.98 5.73
N CYS A 330 6.24 -2.62 5.50
CA CYS A 330 5.17 -3.54 5.07
C CYS A 330 5.17 -4.87 5.83
N MET A 331 5.14 -4.82 7.18
CA MET A 331 5.04 -6.01 8.03
C MET A 331 3.69 -6.69 7.78
N CYS A 332 3.71 -7.98 7.48
CA CYS A 332 2.55 -8.82 7.17
C CYS A 332 2.37 -9.90 8.25
N PRO A 333 1.48 -9.68 9.23
CA PRO A 333 1.18 -10.67 10.26
C PRO A 333 0.55 -11.93 9.65
N GLY A 334 0.92 -13.11 10.15
CA GLY A 334 0.39 -14.38 9.66
C GLY A 334 0.48 -14.51 8.14
N GLY A 335 1.55 -14.00 7.54
CA GLY A 335 1.67 -13.86 6.10
C GLY A 335 2.82 -14.65 5.49
N THR A 336 2.96 -14.52 4.18
CA THR A 336 3.98 -15.21 3.37
C THR A 336 4.81 -14.21 2.57
N VAL A 337 6.03 -14.59 2.23
CA VAL A 337 6.89 -13.85 1.30
C VAL A 337 6.42 -14.14 -0.13
N CYS A 338 6.39 -13.11 -0.98
CA CYS A 338 5.92 -13.20 -2.36
C CYS A 338 7.07 -13.14 -3.36
N ALA A 339 6.93 -13.83 -4.48
CA ALA A 339 7.80 -13.73 -5.64
C ALA A 339 7.35 -12.57 -6.54
N ALA A 340 7.90 -11.36 -6.29
CA ALA A 340 7.42 -10.10 -6.83
C ALA A 340 8.19 -9.60 -8.07
N ALA A 341 8.90 -10.49 -8.76
CA ALA A 341 9.59 -10.18 -10.02
C ALA A 341 8.60 -9.66 -11.09
N SER A 342 9.05 -8.71 -11.90
CA SER A 342 8.30 -8.21 -13.06
C SER A 342 9.19 -7.95 -14.28
N GLU A 343 10.50 -8.15 -14.15
CA GLU A 343 11.48 -8.12 -15.24
C GLU A 343 12.19 -9.48 -15.31
N ALA A 344 12.47 -9.95 -16.50
CA ALA A 344 13.19 -11.20 -16.70
C ALA A 344 14.59 -11.15 -16.08
N GLY A 345 14.98 -12.22 -15.40
CA GLY A 345 16.29 -12.34 -14.76
C GLY A 345 16.47 -11.47 -13.51
N GLY A 346 15.41 -11.08 -12.85
CA GLY A 346 15.43 -10.37 -11.58
C GLY A 346 14.63 -11.07 -10.49
N VAL A 347 15.17 -11.22 -9.27
CA VAL A 347 14.44 -11.67 -8.08
C VAL A 347 14.10 -10.48 -7.21
N VAL A 348 12.82 -10.38 -6.86
CA VAL A 348 12.28 -9.36 -5.96
C VAL A 348 11.36 -10.04 -4.95
N THR A 349 11.52 -9.70 -3.68
CA THR A 349 10.61 -10.15 -2.62
C THR A 349 9.63 -9.06 -2.22
N ASN A 350 8.47 -9.49 -1.74
CA ASN A 350 7.48 -8.65 -1.05
C ASN A 350 6.73 -9.56 -0.06
N GLY A 351 5.70 -9.06 0.62
CA GLY A 351 4.90 -9.86 1.53
C GLY A 351 3.41 -9.65 1.34
N MET A 352 2.64 -10.68 1.69
CA MET A 352 1.18 -10.62 1.72
C MET A 352 0.63 -11.40 2.91
N SER A 353 -0.62 -11.09 3.28
CA SER A 353 -1.41 -11.87 4.25
C SER A 353 -2.84 -12.03 3.76
N LEU A 354 -3.48 -13.11 4.18
CA LEU A 354 -4.92 -13.26 4.12
C LEU A 354 -5.60 -12.34 5.15
N HIS A 355 -6.89 -12.12 4.99
CA HIS A 355 -7.67 -11.35 5.98
C HIS A 355 -7.56 -11.92 7.39
N ALA A 356 -7.61 -13.24 7.53
CA ALA A 356 -7.52 -13.94 8.82
C ALA A 356 -6.15 -13.79 9.50
N ARG A 357 -5.06 -13.50 8.74
CA ARG A 357 -3.70 -13.38 9.28
C ARG A 357 -3.30 -14.57 10.15
N ASP A 358 -3.73 -15.78 9.77
CA ASP A 358 -3.60 -17.02 10.55
C ASP A 358 -2.42 -17.90 10.14
N GLY A 359 -1.60 -17.43 9.20
CA GLY A 359 -0.39 -18.13 8.80
C GLY A 359 0.63 -18.25 9.93
N ARG A 360 1.51 -19.25 9.82
CA ARG A 360 2.53 -19.58 10.82
C ARG A 360 3.53 -18.45 11.02
N ASN A 361 3.97 -17.82 9.93
CA ASN A 361 4.99 -16.78 9.96
C ASN A 361 4.38 -15.37 9.95
N ALA A 362 5.11 -14.44 10.53
CA ALA A 362 5.04 -13.02 10.25
C ALA A 362 6.23 -12.66 9.36
N ASN A 363 6.07 -11.71 8.44
CA ASN A 363 7.19 -11.21 7.67
C ASN A 363 7.19 -9.68 7.56
N ALA A 364 8.36 -9.09 7.41
CA ALA A 364 8.54 -7.65 7.18
C ALA A 364 9.80 -7.40 6.35
N ALA A 365 9.77 -6.41 5.47
CA ALA A 365 11.01 -5.91 4.92
C ALA A 365 11.86 -5.27 6.01
N VAL A 366 13.16 -5.55 6.01
CA VAL A 366 14.19 -4.84 6.77
C VAL A 366 15.08 -4.15 5.76
N VAL A 367 14.99 -2.84 5.70
CA VAL A 367 15.54 -2.06 4.60
C VAL A 367 16.33 -0.86 5.10
N VAL A 368 17.31 -0.46 4.29
CA VAL A 368 18.14 0.73 4.50
C VAL A 368 17.84 1.78 3.45
N SER A 369 17.76 3.04 3.87
CA SER A 369 17.45 4.17 3.00
C SER A 369 18.60 4.50 2.03
N VAL A 370 18.22 4.81 0.79
CA VAL A 370 19.06 5.39 -0.26
C VAL A 370 18.36 6.59 -0.87
N ASP A 371 19.11 7.54 -1.40
CA ASP A 371 18.55 8.76 -1.99
C ASP A 371 19.30 9.21 -3.25
N GLY A 372 18.96 10.38 -3.77
CA GLY A 372 19.57 10.90 -5.00
C GLY A 372 21.08 11.03 -4.95
N SER A 373 21.70 11.25 -3.78
CA SER A 373 23.16 11.36 -3.64
C SER A 373 23.89 10.04 -3.91
N ASP A 374 23.20 8.90 -3.72
CA ASP A 374 23.73 7.58 -4.07
C ASP A 374 23.79 7.34 -5.60
N PHE A 375 23.15 8.21 -6.39
CA PHE A 375 22.93 8.03 -7.83
C PHE A 375 23.30 9.27 -8.64
N ASP A 376 24.12 10.18 -8.13
CA ASP A 376 24.46 11.46 -8.76
C ASP A 376 23.20 12.29 -9.14
N ASN A 377 22.11 12.11 -8.42
CA ASN A 377 20.79 12.66 -8.72
C ASN A 377 20.22 12.29 -10.11
N ASP A 378 20.70 11.21 -10.69
CA ASP A 378 20.24 10.68 -11.99
C ASP A 378 19.15 9.61 -11.80
N PRO A 379 17.88 9.88 -12.22
CA PRO A 379 16.78 8.91 -12.11
C PRO A 379 17.06 7.58 -12.82
N ALA A 380 17.77 7.60 -13.95
CA ALA A 380 18.11 6.39 -14.68
C ALA A 380 19.11 5.51 -13.90
N LYS A 381 20.07 6.13 -13.18
CA LYS A 381 21.01 5.40 -12.31
C LYS A 381 20.27 4.77 -11.11
N ALA A 382 19.30 5.46 -10.53
CA ALA A 382 18.48 4.92 -9.44
C ALA A 382 17.69 3.66 -9.88
N VAL A 383 17.06 3.70 -11.05
CA VAL A 383 16.38 2.53 -11.65
C VAL A 383 17.39 1.42 -11.97
N ALA A 384 18.54 1.75 -12.54
CA ALA A 384 19.58 0.79 -12.87
C ALA A 384 20.18 0.12 -11.61
N PHE A 385 20.27 0.85 -10.50
CA PHE A 385 20.72 0.30 -9.22
C PHE A 385 19.77 -0.80 -8.71
N GLN A 386 18.47 -0.54 -8.68
CA GLN A 386 17.49 -1.57 -8.31
C GLN A 386 17.61 -2.80 -9.22
N ARG A 387 17.71 -2.59 -10.54
CA ARG A 387 17.81 -3.70 -11.52
C ARG A 387 19.07 -4.52 -11.32
N ARG A 388 20.23 -3.89 -11.05
CA ARG A 388 21.48 -4.61 -10.76
C ARG A 388 21.35 -5.52 -9.53
N LEU A 389 20.75 -5.02 -8.45
CA LEU A 389 20.50 -5.80 -7.24
C LEU A 389 19.58 -6.99 -7.50
N GLU A 390 18.48 -6.77 -8.21
CA GLU A 390 17.52 -7.82 -8.57
C GLU A 390 18.15 -8.92 -9.44
N GLN A 391 18.99 -8.53 -10.40
CA GLN A 391 19.74 -9.45 -11.24
C GLN A 391 20.85 -10.20 -10.46
N ALA A 392 21.49 -9.54 -9.50
CA ALA A 392 22.45 -10.19 -8.60
C ALA A 392 21.75 -11.27 -7.76
N ALA A 393 20.59 -10.95 -7.19
CA ALA A 393 19.76 -11.91 -6.45
C ALA A 393 19.31 -13.10 -7.34
N TYR A 394 18.92 -12.85 -8.58
CA TYR A 394 18.55 -13.91 -9.54
C TYR A 394 19.71 -14.88 -9.80
N ARG A 395 20.92 -14.35 -10.05
CA ARG A 395 22.13 -15.17 -10.26
C ARG A 395 22.50 -15.98 -9.01
N ALA A 396 22.45 -15.32 -7.84
CA ALA A 396 22.75 -15.96 -6.56
C ALA A 396 21.73 -17.06 -6.19
N GLY A 397 20.47 -16.90 -6.61
CA GLY A 397 19.43 -17.93 -6.49
C GLY A 397 19.60 -19.11 -7.47
N GLY A 398 20.53 -19.06 -8.41
CA GLY A 398 20.80 -20.13 -9.39
C GLY A 398 20.12 -19.92 -10.75
N GLY A 399 19.63 -18.72 -11.06
CA GLY A 399 19.09 -18.37 -12.39
C GLY A 399 17.71 -18.96 -12.72
N ASN A 400 16.92 -19.31 -11.71
CA ASN A 400 15.62 -19.98 -11.85
C ASN A 400 14.53 -19.40 -10.94
N TYR A 401 14.72 -18.16 -10.46
CA TYR A 401 13.84 -17.45 -9.52
C TYR A 401 13.70 -18.07 -8.12
N LEU A 402 14.59 -18.96 -7.72
CA LEU A 402 14.82 -19.23 -6.30
C LEU A 402 15.37 -17.95 -5.66
N ALA A 403 14.93 -17.61 -4.45
CA ALA A 403 15.46 -16.44 -3.78
C ALA A 403 16.71 -16.77 -2.97
N PRO A 404 17.77 -15.92 -3.00
CA PRO A 404 18.87 -16.07 -2.07
C PRO A 404 18.40 -15.82 -0.64
N ALA A 405 18.85 -16.64 0.31
CA ALA A 405 18.44 -16.55 1.70
C ALA A 405 19.54 -16.97 2.66
N GLU A 406 19.52 -16.40 3.85
CA GLU A 406 20.29 -16.85 5.01
C GLU A 406 19.54 -16.59 6.31
N THR A 407 20.00 -17.12 7.43
CA THR A 407 19.43 -16.81 8.74
C THR A 407 19.99 -15.48 9.28
N VAL A 408 19.21 -14.81 10.14
CA VAL A 408 19.66 -13.57 10.81
C VAL A 408 20.96 -13.79 11.57
N GLY A 409 21.12 -14.91 12.28
CA GLY A 409 22.36 -15.23 12.97
C GLY A 409 23.54 -15.40 12.04
N SER A 410 23.33 -15.97 10.85
CA SER A 410 24.36 -16.11 9.81
C SER A 410 24.74 -14.74 9.22
N PHE A 411 23.74 -13.91 8.86
CA PHE A 411 23.96 -12.58 8.31
C PHE A 411 24.77 -11.68 9.26
N LEU A 412 24.42 -11.68 10.56
CA LEU A 412 25.13 -10.91 11.57
C LEU A 412 26.59 -11.39 11.76
N ALA A 413 26.83 -12.69 11.56
CA ALA A 413 28.17 -13.28 11.65
C ALA A 413 28.96 -13.27 10.32
N GLY A 414 28.35 -12.83 9.19
CA GLY A 414 28.97 -12.81 7.85
C GLY A 414 29.30 -14.19 7.31
N ARG A 415 28.44 -15.22 7.55
CA ARG A 415 28.71 -16.62 7.18
C ARG A 415 28.02 -17.11 5.90
N GLY A 416 26.95 -16.44 5.46
CA GLY A 416 26.20 -16.83 4.27
C GLY A 416 25.48 -18.19 4.38
N ALA A 417 25.15 -18.64 5.60
CA ALA A 417 24.56 -19.96 5.84
C ALA A 417 23.05 -19.89 6.11
N LEU A 418 22.30 -20.86 5.62
CA LEU A 418 20.87 -21.03 5.88
C LEU A 418 20.65 -22.19 6.86
N GLU A 419 20.87 -21.94 8.12
CA GLU A 419 20.70 -22.89 9.21
C GLU A 419 19.25 -22.82 9.73
N LEU A 420 18.34 -23.56 9.05
CA LEU A 420 16.92 -23.52 9.35
C LEU A 420 16.61 -24.14 10.71
N GLY A 421 15.88 -23.40 11.55
CA GLY A 421 15.33 -23.86 12.84
C GLY A 421 13.80 -23.98 12.79
N ALA A 422 13.15 -23.34 13.74
CA ALA A 422 11.69 -23.31 13.82
C ALA A 422 11.05 -22.51 12.67
N VAL A 423 11.73 -21.47 12.18
CA VAL A 423 11.26 -20.65 11.06
C VAL A 423 11.59 -21.34 9.74
N GLN A 424 10.58 -21.61 8.93
CA GLN A 424 10.74 -22.13 7.57
C GLN A 424 10.38 -21.03 6.57
N PRO A 425 11.18 -20.82 5.51
CA PRO A 425 10.90 -19.78 4.52
C PRO A 425 9.60 -20.07 3.76
N THR A 426 8.84 -19.00 3.49
CA THR A 426 7.54 -19.10 2.82
C THR A 426 7.59 -18.64 1.35
N TYR A 427 8.74 -18.23 0.83
CA TYR A 427 8.89 -17.81 -0.56
C TYR A 427 8.51 -18.95 -1.51
N PRO A 428 7.52 -18.78 -2.41
CA PRO A 428 6.84 -19.89 -3.09
C PRO A 428 7.72 -20.64 -4.10
N ARG A 429 8.76 -19.98 -4.62
CA ARG A 429 9.71 -20.63 -5.54
C ARG A 429 10.78 -21.46 -4.84
N GLY A 430 10.88 -21.34 -3.50
CA GLY A 430 11.97 -21.90 -2.72
C GLY A 430 13.18 -20.96 -2.63
N VAL A 431 14.11 -21.30 -1.76
CA VAL A 431 15.27 -20.46 -1.43
C VAL A 431 16.58 -21.20 -1.65
N THR A 432 17.67 -20.44 -1.87
CA THR A 432 19.03 -20.93 -2.01
C THR A 432 19.91 -20.26 -0.94
N PRO A 433 20.73 -21.02 -0.18
CA PRO A 433 21.69 -20.43 0.75
C PRO A 433 22.65 -19.47 0.06
N CYS A 434 22.82 -18.27 0.61
CA CYS A 434 23.68 -17.24 0.03
C CYS A 434 24.10 -16.24 1.09
N ASP A 435 25.32 -15.71 1.01
CA ASP A 435 25.71 -14.49 1.74
C ASP A 435 24.97 -13.28 1.16
N LEU A 436 23.89 -12.90 1.79
CA LEU A 436 23.05 -11.77 1.37
C LEU A 436 23.81 -10.43 1.45
N GLY A 437 24.77 -10.35 2.37
CA GLY A 437 25.61 -9.15 2.52
C GLY A 437 26.44 -8.87 1.26
N SER A 438 26.87 -9.90 0.54
CA SER A 438 27.65 -9.76 -0.70
C SER A 438 26.83 -9.27 -1.90
N LEU A 439 25.51 -9.25 -1.80
CA LEU A 439 24.61 -8.76 -2.86
C LEU A 439 24.38 -7.25 -2.81
N LEU A 440 24.78 -6.60 -1.72
CA LEU A 440 24.61 -5.18 -1.48
C LEU A 440 25.97 -4.48 -1.41
N PRO A 441 26.06 -3.17 -1.66
CA PRO A 441 27.23 -2.37 -1.28
C PRO A 441 27.55 -2.55 0.21
N ASP A 442 28.86 -2.53 0.55
CA ASP A 442 29.35 -2.81 1.91
C ASP A 442 28.76 -1.88 2.98
N ASP A 443 28.57 -0.59 2.65
CA ASP A 443 27.98 0.41 3.54
C ASP A 443 26.52 0.09 3.84
N LEU A 444 25.74 -0.36 2.85
CA LEU A 444 24.34 -0.75 3.04
C LEU A 444 24.22 -2.06 3.82
N SER A 445 25.08 -3.03 3.52
CA SER A 445 25.15 -4.31 4.23
C SER A 445 25.57 -4.10 5.70
N GLY A 446 26.58 -3.25 5.97
CA GLY A 446 26.99 -2.86 7.32
C GLY A 446 25.87 -2.16 8.09
N ALA A 447 25.18 -1.22 7.46
CA ALA A 447 24.02 -0.53 8.04
C ALA A 447 22.90 -1.51 8.44
N LEU A 448 22.58 -2.49 7.59
CA LEU A 448 21.57 -3.51 7.88
C LEU A 448 21.96 -4.40 9.07
N ARG A 449 23.25 -4.79 9.21
CA ARG A 449 23.74 -5.55 10.38
C ARG A 449 23.58 -4.74 11.67
N GLU A 450 23.94 -3.45 11.65
CA GLU A 450 23.77 -2.55 12.79
C GLU A 450 22.27 -2.40 13.16
N GLY A 451 21.42 -2.19 12.15
CA GLY A 451 19.98 -2.05 12.32
C GLY A 451 19.32 -3.29 12.91
N LEU A 452 19.61 -4.49 12.38
CA LEU A 452 19.09 -5.77 12.89
C LEU A 452 19.55 -6.01 14.34
N THR A 453 20.82 -5.71 14.66
CA THR A 453 21.32 -5.79 16.05
C THR A 453 20.52 -4.87 16.99
N ALA A 454 20.22 -3.64 16.54
CA ALA A 454 19.41 -2.71 17.33
C ALA A 454 17.96 -3.18 17.47
N PHE A 455 17.38 -3.79 16.44
CA PHE A 455 16.02 -4.34 16.48
C PHE A 455 15.89 -5.47 17.50
N GLY A 456 16.90 -6.32 17.64
CA GLY A 456 16.94 -7.34 18.70
C GLY A 456 16.88 -6.79 20.13
N ARG A 457 17.26 -5.53 20.34
CA ARG A 457 17.08 -4.84 21.63
C ARG A 457 15.67 -4.30 21.83
N LYS A 458 14.96 -3.96 20.73
CA LYS A 458 13.62 -3.37 20.76
C LYS A 458 12.50 -4.42 20.75
N LEU A 459 12.71 -5.55 20.07
CA LEU A 459 11.72 -6.61 19.91
C LEU A 459 12.41 -7.97 20.03
N ALA A 460 12.01 -8.77 21.03
CA ALA A 460 12.68 -10.02 21.38
C ALA A 460 12.76 -11.03 20.22
N ALA A 461 11.74 -11.08 19.35
CA ALA A 461 11.72 -11.94 18.18
C ALA A 461 12.91 -11.71 17.23
N TYR A 462 13.44 -10.49 17.14
CA TYR A 462 14.62 -10.18 16.32
C TYR A 462 15.95 -10.68 16.90
N ARG A 463 15.94 -11.28 18.09
CA ARG A 463 17.11 -11.96 18.67
C ARG A 463 17.20 -13.42 18.25
N ALA A 464 16.14 -13.97 17.65
CA ALA A 464 16.11 -15.36 17.19
C ALA A 464 17.12 -15.56 16.04
N PRO A 465 18.17 -16.38 16.21
CA PRO A 465 19.19 -16.54 15.19
C PRO A 465 18.70 -17.29 13.95
N ASP A 466 17.63 -18.06 14.09
CA ASP A 466 16.98 -18.87 13.04
C ASP A 466 15.85 -18.12 12.28
N ALA A 467 15.62 -16.84 12.59
CA ALA A 467 14.81 -15.99 11.73
C ALA A 467 15.42 -15.94 10.33
N VAL A 468 14.58 -16.01 9.29
CA VAL A 468 15.05 -16.13 7.91
C VAL A 468 15.03 -14.78 7.22
N LEU A 469 16.11 -14.43 6.55
CA LEU A 469 16.20 -13.31 5.60
C LEU A 469 16.13 -13.85 4.18
N THR A 470 15.21 -13.34 3.39
CA THR A 470 15.02 -13.70 1.97
C THR A 470 15.22 -12.45 1.12
N GLY A 471 16.06 -12.51 0.13
CA GLY A 471 16.45 -11.32 -0.64
C GLY A 471 16.07 -11.37 -2.11
N LEU A 472 16.01 -10.20 -2.74
CA LEU A 472 16.15 -8.84 -2.22
C LEU A 472 14.80 -8.11 -2.27
N GLU A 473 14.55 -7.26 -1.30
CA GLU A 473 13.46 -6.30 -1.35
C GLU A 473 14.03 -4.96 -1.85
N THR A 474 13.69 -4.58 -3.07
CA THR A 474 14.27 -3.41 -3.75
C THR A 474 13.22 -2.38 -4.14
N ARG A 475 11.93 -2.72 -4.04
CA ARG A 475 10.82 -1.92 -4.54
C ARG A 475 9.91 -1.45 -3.41
N THR A 476 10.50 -0.83 -2.37
CA THR A 476 9.75 -0.24 -1.26
C THR A 476 8.96 1.00 -1.66
N SER A 477 9.38 1.68 -2.73
CA SER A 477 8.78 2.90 -3.27
C SER A 477 9.30 3.11 -4.70
N SER A 478 8.67 4.05 -5.44
CA SER A 478 9.20 4.49 -6.73
C SER A 478 10.59 5.12 -6.56
N PRO A 479 11.58 4.76 -7.40
CA PRO A 479 12.90 5.40 -7.38
C PRO A 479 12.90 6.78 -8.03
N VAL A 480 11.81 7.14 -8.71
CA VAL A 480 11.68 8.38 -9.46
C VAL A 480 10.40 9.13 -9.07
N ARG A 481 10.41 10.44 -9.33
CA ARG A 481 9.23 11.29 -9.27
C ARG A 481 9.10 12.07 -10.57
N LEU A 482 7.94 11.98 -11.21
CA LEU A 482 7.56 12.83 -12.33
C LEU A 482 6.97 14.12 -11.77
N LEU A 483 7.63 15.26 -12.01
CA LEU A 483 7.23 16.52 -11.41
C LEU A 483 5.88 17.00 -11.93
N ARG A 484 5.04 17.46 -11.00
CA ARG A 484 3.75 18.06 -11.30
C ARG A 484 3.56 19.36 -10.52
N ASP A 485 2.81 20.25 -11.06
CA ASP A 485 2.39 21.47 -10.38
C ASP A 485 1.56 21.13 -9.13
N LYS A 486 1.69 21.92 -8.07
CA LYS A 486 1.04 21.65 -6.78
C LYS A 486 -0.44 22.06 -6.74
N GLU A 487 -0.83 23.00 -7.61
CA GLU A 487 -2.19 23.56 -7.63
C GLU A 487 -3.07 22.80 -8.61
N ASN A 488 -2.62 22.63 -9.86
CA ASN A 488 -3.40 21.99 -10.92
C ASN A 488 -3.06 20.51 -11.14
N LEU A 489 -2.07 19.96 -10.42
CA LEU A 489 -1.59 18.57 -10.48
C LEU A 489 -1.15 18.08 -11.87
N GLN A 490 -1.00 18.96 -12.84
CA GLN A 490 -0.51 18.59 -14.16
C GLN A 490 1.01 18.47 -14.18
N CYS A 491 1.53 17.64 -15.08
CA CYS A 491 2.96 17.49 -15.30
C CYS A 491 3.58 18.83 -15.66
N THR A 492 4.69 19.18 -15.01
CA THR A 492 5.44 20.38 -15.34
C THR A 492 5.93 20.27 -16.79
N GLY A 493 5.55 21.22 -17.63
CA GLY A 493 5.92 21.26 -19.05
C GLY A 493 5.01 20.47 -20.00
N LEU A 494 3.97 19.77 -19.51
CA LEU A 494 3.02 19.05 -20.36
C LEU A 494 1.60 19.17 -19.81
N ALA A 495 0.80 20.03 -20.41
CA ALA A 495 -0.62 20.17 -20.08
C ALA A 495 -1.41 18.92 -20.48
N GLY A 496 -2.42 18.58 -19.69
CA GLY A 496 -3.28 17.41 -19.91
C GLY A 496 -2.73 16.09 -19.36
N LEU A 497 -1.50 16.05 -18.85
CA LEU A 497 -0.93 14.90 -18.17
C LEU A 497 -0.96 15.10 -16.65
N TYR A 498 -1.59 14.18 -15.90
CA TYR A 498 -1.68 14.18 -14.43
C TYR A 498 -0.86 13.03 -13.87
N PRO A 499 0.41 13.26 -13.43
CA PRO A 499 1.20 12.25 -12.73
C PRO A 499 0.54 11.87 -11.41
N CYS A 500 0.24 10.58 -11.22
CA CYS A 500 -0.61 10.13 -10.12
C CYS A 500 -0.05 8.89 -9.41
N GLY A 501 -0.27 8.85 -8.11
CA GLY A 501 -0.04 7.69 -7.28
C GLY A 501 1.44 7.40 -7.00
N GLU A 502 1.72 6.13 -6.70
CA GLU A 502 3.05 5.70 -6.26
C GLU A 502 4.08 5.73 -7.39
N GLY A 503 3.70 5.37 -8.62
CA GLY A 503 4.60 5.39 -9.76
C GLY A 503 5.11 6.79 -10.09
N ALA A 504 4.26 7.78 -9.98
CA ALA A 504 4.63 9.18 -10.15
C ALA A 504 5.36 9.78 -8.93
N GLY A 505 5.52 9.02 -7.83
CA GLY A 505 6.28 9.44 -6.66
C GLY A 505 5.48 10.22 -5.60
N TYR A 506 4.14 10.24 -5.64
CA TYR A 506 3.28 11.03 -4.76
C TYR A 506 2.54 10.22 -3.70
N ALA A 507 2.61 8.90 -3.74
CA ALA A 507 1.98 8.02 -2.77
C ALA A 507 2.92 6.88 -2.36
N GLY A 508 2.53 6.15 -1.30
CA GLY A 508 3.25 4.97 -0.81
C GLY A 508 2.29 4.04 -0.09
N GLY A 509 1.49 3.28 -0.84
CA GLY A 509 0.51 2.32 -0.35
C GLY A 509 -0.92 2.59 -0.83
N ILE A 510 -1.83 1.65 -0.58
CA ILE A 510 -3.18 1.60 -1.15
C ILE A 510 -3.97 2.89 -0.88
N MET A 511 -4.10 3.29 0.39
CA MET A 511 -4.92 4.44 0.78
C MET A 511 -4.40 5.75 0.16
N THR A 512 -3.11 6.03 0.28
CA THR A 512 -2.54 7.27 -0.24
C THR A 512 -2.56 7.33 -1.76
N ALA A 513 -2.39 6.19 -2.44
CA ALA A 513 -2.50 6.11 -3.89
C ALA A 513 -3.95 6.34 -4.35
N ALA A 514 -4.93 5.72 -3.69
CA ALA A 514 -6.35 5.93 -3.98
C ALA A 514 -6.76 7.40 -3.77
N VAL A 515 -6.35 8.02 -2.65
CA VAL A 515 -6.59 9.45 -2.36
C VAL A 515 -5.99 10.34 -3.44
N ASP A 516 -4.76 10.06 -3.89
CA ASP A 516 -4.12 10.83 -4.95
C ASP A 516 -4.84 10.67 -6.29
N GLY A 517 -5.36 9.46 -6.59
CA GLY A 517 -6.23 9.20 -7.74
C GLY A 517 -7.50 10.06 -7.72
N VAL A 518 -8.19 10.09 -6.57
CA VAL A 518 -9.38 10.95 -6.39
C VAL A 518 -9.03 12.42 -6.58
N ARG A 519 -7.88 12.90 -6.08
CA ARG A 519 -7.43 14.29 -6.24
C ARG A 519 -7.15 14.65 -7.69
N CYS A 520 -6.41 13.80 -8.41
CA CYS A 520 -6.13 14.04 -9.83
C CYS A 520 -7.41 14.06 -10.66
N ALA A 521 -8.34 13.15 -10.40
CA ALA A 521 -9.64 13.14 -11.06
C ALA A 521 -10.46 14.40 -10.72
N ALA A 522 -10.49 14.81 -9.45
CA ALA A 522 -11.20 16.02 -9.02
C ALA A 522 -10.64 17.29 -9.68
N GLU A 523 -9.30 17.39 -9.80
CA GLU A 523 -8.67 18.54 -10.45
C GLU A 523 -8.93 18.55 -11.96
N LEU A 524 -8.90 17.38 -12.62
CA LEU A 524 -9.32 17.26 -14.03
C LEU A 524 -10.77 17.74 -14.18
N MET A 525 -11.67 17.25 -13.35
CA MET A 525 -13.10 17.60 -13.40
C MET A 525 -13.37 19.08 -13.15
N LYS A 526 -12.60 19.75 -12.29
CA LYS A 526 -12.74 21.18 -11.99
C LYS A 526 -12.58 22.05 -13.25
N ASN A 527 -11.72 21.63 -14.16
CA ASN A 527 -11.40 22.37 -15.37
C ASN A 527 -12.26 21.94 -16.59
N TRP A 528 -12.69 20.69 -16.61
CA TRP A 528 -13.36 20.09 -17.75
C TRP A 528 -14.71 19.46 -17.35
N GLY A 529 -15.72 19.62 -18.22
CA GLY A 529 -16.98 18.87 -18.14
C GLY A 529 -16.87 17.52 -18.85
N PRO A 530 -17.83 16.60 -18.62
CA PRO A 530 -17.94 15.37 -19.40
C PRO A 530 -18.04 15.67 -20.90
N MET A 531 -17.69 14.69 -21.74
CA MET A 531 -17.99 14.76 -23.16
C MET A 531 -19.48 15.05 -23.39
N ALA A 532 -19.78 15.90 -24.36
CA ALA A 532 -21.15 16.00 -24.88
C ALA A 532 -21.58 14.66 -25.49
N ASP A 533 -22.85 14.31 -25.33
CA ASP A 533 -23.44 13.09 -25.90
C ASP A 533 -23.45 13.12 -27.40
#